data_60353f1e1506d6a0c02c35431a0e67eb
#
_entry.id   60353f1e1506d6a0c02c35431a0e67eb
#
_cell.length_a   1.000
_cell.length_b   1.000
_cell.length_c   1.000
_cell.angle_alpha   90.00
_cell.angle_beta   90.00
_cell.angle_gamma   90.00
#
_symmetry.space_group_name_H-M   'P 1'
#
loop_
_entity.id
_entity.type
_entity.pdbx_description
1 polymer ?
#
loop_
_entity_poly.entity_id
_entity_poly.type
_entity_poly.pdbx_seq_one_letter_code
_entity_poly.pdbx_strand_id
1 'polypeptide(L)'
;MDHLKIAGPALPDMPWEERPAGSNEVMWRYSANPIIGRHALSTSNSIFNSAVVPFKKGKYNFAGVFRCDDTNRRMRIHAGFSVDGMKWDIQEEDFHLEGADPEVGEWVYGYDPRVA
;
A
#
# COMPACT_ATOMS: atom_id res chain seq x y z
N MET A 1 28.09 -15.83 8.46
CA MET A 1 26.87 -15.01 8.55
C MET A 1 25.69 -15.97 8.54
N ASP A 2 24.96 -16.02 9.63
CA ASP A 2 23.72 -16.78 9.67
C ASP A 2 22.73 -16.10 8.72
N HIS A 3 22.31 -16.85 7.72
CA HIS A 3 21.29 -16.38 6.79
C HIS A 3 19.99 -16.18 7.57
N LEU A 4 19.40 -15.00 7.48
CA LEU A 4 18.09 -14.70 8.00
C LEU A 4 17.10 -15.73 7.43
N LYS A 5 16.60 -16.59 8.31
CA LYS A 5 15.63 -17.61 7.92
C LYS A 5 14.24 -16.99 7.97
N ILE A 6 13.60 -16.85 6.82
CA ILE A 6 12.21 -16.41 6.77
C ILE A 6 11.35 -17.49 7.42
N ALA A 7 10.78 -17.19 8.59
CA ALA A 7 9.91 -18.09 9.31
C ALA A 7 8.46 -17.85 8.88
N GLY A 8 8.06 -18.41 7.75
CA GLY A 8 6.69 -18.31 7.26
C GLY A 8 6.58 -18.76 5.80
N PRO A 9 5.37 -18.98 5.29
CA PRO A 9 5.17 -19.25 3.88
C PRO A 9 5.62 -18.04 3.06
N ALA A 10 6.31 -18.29 1.94
CA ALA A 10 6.62 -17.25 0.98
C ALA A 10 5.31 -16.59 0.49
N LEU A 11 5.29 -15.27 0.38
CA LEU A 11 4.18 -14.59 -0.25
C LEU A 11 4.13 -14.98 -1.72
N PRO A 12 2.99 -15.47 -2.21
CA PRO A 12 2.89 -15.89 -3.61
C PRO A 12 3.04 -14.69 -4.54
N ASP A 13 3.71 -14.91 -5.65
CA ASP A 13 3.81 -13.96 -6.77
C ASP A 13 4.47 -12.61 -6.43
N MET A 14 5.19 -12.51 -5.32
CA MET A 14 5.93 -11.31 -4.98
C MET A 14 7.34 -11.38 -5.57
N PRO A 15 7.73 -10.45 -6.44
CA PRO A 15 9.07 -10.45 -7.01
C PRO A 15 10.13 -10.06 -5.96
N TRP A 16 11.27 -10.73 -6.01
CA TRP A 16 12.42 -10.45 -5.18
C TRP A 16 13.59 -10.00 -6.05
N GLU A 17 14.35 -9.05 -5.55
CA GLU A 17 15.62 -8.69 -6.14
C GLU A 17 16.75 -9.03 -5.19
N GLU A 18 17.80 -9.60 -5.75
CA GLU A 18 19.03 -9.84 -5.02
C GLU A 18 19.67 -8.51 -4.60
N ARG A 19 20.43 -8.56 -3.50
CA ARG A 19 21.20 -7.42 -3.05
C ARG A 19 22.13 -6.94 -4.17
N PRO A 20 22.18 -5.65 -4.49
CA PRO A 20 23.11 -5.13 -5.49
C PRO A 20 24.55 -5.52 -5.16
N ALA A 21 25.30 -5.95 -6.16
CA ALA A 21 26.70 -6.36 -6.00
C ALA A 21 27.53 -5.21 -5.41
N GLY A 22 28.31 -5.52 -4.38
CA GLY A 22 29.14 -4.55 -3.67
C GLY A 22 28.43 -3.69 -2.64
N SER A 23 27.09 -3.84 -2.48
CA SER A 23 26.36 -3.15 -1.42
C SER A 23 26.53 -3.84 -0.07
N ASN A 24 26.78 -3.05 0.97
CA ASN A 24 26.78 -3.49 2.38
C ASN A 24 25.52 -3.06 3.14
N GLU A 25 24.54 -2.52 2.44
CA GLU A 25 23.28 -2.08 3.06
C GLU A 25 22.44 -3.27 3.54
N VAL A 26 21.80 -3.12 4.68
CA VAL A 26 20.92 -4.14 5.27
C VAL A 26 19.63 -4.28 4.47
N MET A 27 19.17 -3.17 3.89
CA MET A 27 17.97 -3.12 3.05
C MET A 27 18.31 -2.42 1.72
N TRP A 28 17.65 -2.86 0.67
CA TRP A 28 17.74 -2.22 -0.65
C TRP A 28 16.37 -2.07 -1.26
N ARG A 29 16.23 -1.09 -2.12
CA ARG A 29 14.98 -0.80 -2.80
C ARG A 29 14.87 -1.59 -4.10
N TYR A 30 13.66 -1.96 -4.43
CA TYR A 30 13.36 -2.50 -5.76
C TYR A 30 13.76 -1.50 -6.85
N SER A 31 14.40 -1.99 -7.91
CA SER A 31 14.99 -1.13 -8.96
C SER A 31 13.96 -0.33 -9.73
N ALA A 32 12.71 -0.82 -9.85
CA ALA A 32 11.62 -0.14 -10.52
C ALA A 32 10.78 0.77 -9.60
N ASN A 33 11.24 1.05 -8.37
CA ASN A 33 10.57 2.02 -7.51
C ASN A 33 10.62 3.45 -8.09
N PRO A 34 9.59 4.26 -7.90
CA PRO A 34 8.37 3.97 -7.15
C PRO A 34 7.39 3.11 -7.96
N ILE A 35 6.83 2.07 -7.33
CA ILE A 35 5.82 1.19 -7.96
C ILE A 35 4.43 1.84 -8.07
N ILE A 36 4.17 2.87 -7.29
CA ILE A 36 2.97 3.70 -7.34
C ILE A 36 3.41 5.15 -7.46
N GLY A 37 3.06 5.78 -8.58
CA GLY A 37 3.38 7.18 -8.82
C GLY A 37 2.48 8.12 -8.00
N ARG A 38 2.96 9.32 -7.75
CA ARG A 38 2.22 10.34 -6.96
C ARG A 38 0.87 10.75 -7.57
N HIS A 39 0.70 10.56 -8.85
CA HIS A 39 -0.50 10.88 -9.62
C HIS A 39 -1.24 9.62 -10.08
N ALA A 40 -1.19 8.54 -9.32
CA ALA A 40 -1.85 7.29 -9.67
C ALA A 40 -3.38 7.38 -9.67
N LEU A 41 -3.94 8.35 -8.95
CA LEU A 41 -5.37 8.69 -8.99
C LEU A 41 -5.57 10.06 -9.65
N SER A 42 -6.75 10.29 -10.22
CA SER A 42 -7.10 11.53 -10.92
C SER A 42 -6.94 12.79 -10.05
N THR A 43 -7.18 12.65 -8.75
CA THR A 43 -7.13 13.75 -7.78
C THR A 43 -5.91 13.72 -6.87
N SER A 44 -5.06 12.68 -6.94
CA SER A 44 -3.93 12.56 -6.01
C SER A 44 -2.81 13.53 -6.33
N ASN A 45 -2.31 14.21 -5.31
CA ASN A 45 -1.07 14.96 -5.35
C ASN A 45 0.10 14.13 -4.82
N SER A 46 -0.16 13.24 -3.86
CA SER A 46 0.83 12.31 -3.31
C SER A 46 0.16 11.06 -2.75
N ILE A 47 0.87 9.94 -2.81
CA ILE A 47 0.45 8.67 -2.21
C ILE A 47 1.60 8.17 -1.35
N PHE A 48 1.31 7.83 -0.09
CA PHE A 48 2.31 7.36 0.88
C PHE A 48 1.66 6.71 2.11
N ASN A 49 2.47 6.19 3.03
CA ASN A 49 2.02 5.58 4.28
C ASN A 49 0.90 4.55 4.09
N SER A 50 1.17 3.59 3.20
CA SER A 50 0.22 2.53 2.88
C SER A 50 0.31 1.37 3.87
N ALA A 51 -0.78 0.65 4.03
CA ALA A 51 -0.82 -0.64 4.71
C ALA A 51 -1.33 -1.71 3.75
N VAL A 52 -0.63 -2.83 3.65
CA VAL A 52 -0.89 -3.90 2.69
C VAL A 52 -0.91 -5.24 3.40
N VAL A 53 -1.84 -6.09 3.03
CA VAL A 53 -1.96 -7.46 3.55
C VAL A 53 -2.18 -8.46 2.43
N PRO A 54 -1.75 -9.72 2.60
CA PRO A 54 -2.21 -10.82 1.76
C PRO A 54 -3.73 -10.95 1.89
N PHE A 55 -4.43 -10.96 0.76
CA PHE A 55 -5.88 -11.04 0.75
C PHE A 55 -6.39 -11.60 -0.56
N LYS A 56 -7.02 -12.76 -0.51
CA LYS A 56 -7.52 -13.43 -1.72
C LYS A 56 -8.93 -12.94 -2.07
N LYS A 57 -9.06 -12.29 -3.22
CA LYS A 57 -10.33 -11.85 -3.78
C LYS A 57 -10.32 -11.97 -5.30
N GLY A 58 -11.01 -12.97 -5.85
CA GLY A 58 -10.99 -13.23 -7.28
C GLY A 58 -9.56 -13.42 -7.80
N LYS A 59 -9.13 -12.58 -8.75
CA LYS A 59 -7.77 -12.60 -9.30
C LYS A 59 -6.70 -12.00 -8.37
N TYR A 60 -7.10 -11.21 -7.38
CA TYR A 60 -6.17 -10.49 -6.51
C TYR A 60 -5.65 -11.37 -5.36
N ASN A 61 -4.40 -11.17 -5.00
CA ASN A 61 -3.73 -11.85 -3.90
C ASN A 61 -3.38 -10.89 -2.74
N PHE A 62 -3.51 -9.59 -2.96
CA PHE A 62 -3.22 -8.55 -1.98
C PHE A 62 -4.33 -7.50 -1.95
N ALA A 63 -4.59 -6.98 -0.76
CA ALA A 63 -5.36 -5.77 -0.56
C ALA A 63 -4.54 -4.74 0.20
N GLY A 64 -4.86 -3.47 0.00
CA GLY A 64 -4.19 -2.39 0.69
C GLY A 64 -5.09 -1.19 0.88
N VAL A 65 -4.68 -0.34 1.80
CA VAL A 65 -5.24 0.98 2.01
C VAL A 65 -4.11 2.00 1.88
N PHE A 66 -4.36 3.03 1.12
CA PHE A 66 -3.37 4.00 0.67
C PHE A 66 -3.78 5.39 1.10
N ARG A 67 -2.90 6.06 1.83
CA ARG A 67 -3.09 7.48 2.10
C ARG A 67 -2.79 8.27 0.83
N CYS A 68 -3.74 9.06 0.40
CA CYS A 68 -3.62 9.96 -0.74
C CYS A 68 -3.95 11.38 -0.28
N ASP A 69 -2.98 12.28 -0.40
CA ASP A 69 -3.27 13.70 -0.24
C ASP A 69 -3.72 14.22 -1.61
N ASP A 70 -4.92 14.79 -1.67
CA ASP A 70 -5.48 15.29 -2.92
C ASP A 70 -4.91 16.66 -3.30
N THR A 71 -5.26 17.14 -4.49
CA THR A 71 -4.83 18.44 -5.00
C THR A 71 -5.38 19.63 -4.18
N ASN A 72 -6.41 19.39 -3.36
CA ASN A 72 -6.96 20.36 -2.41
C ASN A 72 -6.34 20.24 -1.01
N ARG A 73 -5.27 19.45 -0.87
CA ARG A 73 -4.55 19.17 0.38
C ARG A 73 -5.40 18.48 1.44
N ARG A 74 -6.40 17.70 1.03
CA ARG A 74 -7.17 16.85 1.93
C ARG A 74 -6.54 15.47 1.96
N MET A 75 -6.42 14.91 3.15
CA MET A 75 -5.95 13.56 3.37
C MET A 75 -7.10 12.58 3.16
N ARG A 76 -6.91 11.63 2.25
CA ARG A 76 -7.89 10.61 1.91
C ARG A 76 -7.29 9.24 2.05
N ILE A 77 -8.12 8.26 2.34
CA ILE A 77 -7.74 6.85 2.34
C ILE A 77 -8.47 6.16 1.19
N HIS A 78 -7.73 5.47 0.36
CA HIS A 78 -8.25 4.72 -0.78
C HIS A 78 -7.93 3.23 -0.63
N ALA A 79 -8.87 2.37 -0.98
CA ALA A 79 -8.62 0.94 -1.08
C ALA A 79 -7.94 0.60 -2.39
N GLY A 80 -7.16 -0.46 -2.41
CA GLY A 80 -6.56 -0.97 -3.63
C GLY A 80 -6.32 -2.47 -3.56
N PHE A 81 -6.18 -3.09 -4.74
CA PHE A 81 -5.95 -4.51 -4.86
C PHE A 81 -4.82 -4.79 -5.85
N SER A 82 -4.11 -5.88 -5.62
CA SER A 82 -3.00 -6.28 -6.49
C SER A 82 -2.93 -7.79 -6.67
N VAL A 83 -2.46 -8.21 -7.84
CA VAL A 83 -2.16 -9.61 -8.13
C VAL A 83 -0.78 -9.98 -7.59
N ASP A 84 0.20 -9.11 -7.78
CA ASP A 84 1.64 -9.38 -7.59
C ASP A 84 2.30 -8.51 -6.51
N GLY A 85 1.53 -7.60 -5.87
CA GLY A 85 2.07 -6.64 -4.90
C GLY A 85 2.81 -5.45 -5.51
N MET A 86 2.97 -5.43 -6.85
CA MET A 86 3.72 -4.40 -7.58
C MET A 86 2.80 -3.47 -8.36
N LYS A 87 1.84 -4.04 -9.08
CA LYS A 87 0.82 -3.29 -9.81
C LYS A 87 -0.46 -3.25 -9.00
N TRP A 88 -0.95 -2.05 -8.75
CA TRP A 88 -2.09 -1.81 -7.88
C TRP A 88 -3.24 -1.17 -8.62
N ASP A 89 -4.42 -1.77 -8.47
CA ASP A 89 -5.70 -1.18 -8.87
C ASP A 89 -6.25 -0.40 -7.66
N ILE A 90 -5.89 0.89 -7.55
CA ILE A 90 -6.35 1.75 -6.46
C ILE A 90 -7.68 2.38 -6.87
N GLN A 91 -8.67 2.33 -5.99
CA GLN A 91 -10.00 2.86 -6.24
C GLN A 91 -9.97 4.39 -6.26
N GLU A 92 -10.63 5.00 -7.23
CA GLU A 92 -10.75 6.47 -7.31
C GLU A 92 -11.58 7.06 -6.17
N GLU A 93 -12.56 6.30 -5.68
CA GLU A 93 -13.38 6.68 -4.55
C GLU A 93 -12.62 6.50 -3.24
N ASP A 94 -12.71 7.48 -2.36
CA ASP A 94 -12.13 7.38 -1.04
C ASP A 94 -12.94 6.45 -0.13
N PHE A 95 -12.28 5.89 0.85
CA PHE A 95 -12.84 4.93 1.78
C PHE A 95 -13.63 5.65 2.87
N HIS A 96 -14.89 5.27 3.04
CA HIS A 96 -15.75 5.76 4.11
C HIS A 96 -16.04 4.64 5.12
N LEU A 97 -15.97 4.97 6.40
CA LEU A 97 -16.39 4.06 7.48
C LEU A 97 -17.91 4.18 7.66
N GLU A 98 -18.61 3.07 7.44
CA GLU A 98 -20.03 3.00 7.75
C GLU A 98 -20.26 2.79 9.26
N GLY A 99 -21.37 3.32 9.79
CA GLY A 99 -21.77 3.13 11.18
C GLY A 99 -20.94 3.93 12.19
N ALA A 100 -20.40 5.07 11.77
CA ALA A 100 -19.74 6.00 12.70
C ALA A 100 -20.69 6.38 13.83
N ASP A 101 -20.18 6.37 15.06
CA ASP A 101 -20.89 6.85 16.22
C ASP A 101 -21.30 8.33 16.01
N PRO A 102 -22.58 8.68 16.16
CA PRO A 102 -23.06 10.05 16.01
C PRO A 102 -22.32 11.08 16.89
N GLU A 103 -21.76 10.65 18.03
CA GLU A 103 -20.97 11.50 18.92
C GLU A 103 -19.59 11.81 18.35
N VAL A 104 -19.05 10.95 17.46
CA VAL A 104 -17.75 11.16 16.80
C VAL A 104 -17.89 12.03 15.55
N GLY A 105 -19.08 12.09 14.97
CA GLY A 105 -19.37 12.83 13.75
C GLY A 105 -18.73 12.24 12.50
N GLU A 106 -18.88 12.91 11.37
CA GLU A 106 -18.17 12.59 10.15
C GLU A 106 -16.68 12.92 10.28
N TRP A 107 -15.83 11.94 10.07
CA TRP A 107 -14.40 12.21 9.97
C TRP A 107 -14.07 12.83 8.60
N VAL A 108 -13.38 13.94 8.66
CA VAL A 108 -13.12 14.77 7.47
C VAL A 108 -11.93 14.28 6.67
N TYR A 109 -10.99 13.57 7.32
CA TYR A 109 -9.79 13.02 6.70
C TYR A 109 -9.23 11.85 7.50
N GLY A 110 -8.52 10.96 6.79
CA GLY A 110 -7.82 9.83 7.37
C GLY A 110 -6.36 9.78 6.93
N TYR A 111 -5.47 9.29 7.80
CA TYR A 111 -4.05 9.14 7.52
C TYR A 111 -3.44 7.99 8.30
N ASP A 112 -2.27 7.55 7.85
CA ASP A 112 -1.45 6.52 8.47
C ASP A 112 -2.22 5.23 8.81
N PRO A 113 -2.85 4.59 7.80
CA PRO A 113 -3.66 3.39 8.02
C PRO A 113 -2.81 2.21 8.54
N ARG A 114 -3.48 1.31 9.26
CA ARG A 114 -2.96 -0.01 9.64
C ARG A 114 -4.01 -1.05 9.28
N VAL A 115 -3.54 -2.17 8.77
CA VAL A 115 -4.40 -3.32 8.41
C VAL A 115 -3.78 -4.58 9.00
N ALA A 116 -4.63 -5.41 9.60
CA ALA A 116 -4.25 -6.70 10.18
C ALA A 116 -5.24 -7.78 9.78
#